data_da6cf9db1f5f1b2ab71e1e06f827bc76
#
_entry.id   da6cf9db1f5f1b2ab71e1e06f827bc76
#
_cell.length_a   1.000
_cell.length_b   1.000
_cell.length_c   1.000
_cell.angle_alpha   90.00
_cell.angle_beta   90.00
_cell.angle_gamma   90.00
#
_symmetry.space_group_name_H-M   'P 1'
#
loop_
_entity.id
_entity.type
_entity.pdbx_description
1 polymer ?
#
loop_
_entity_poly.entity_id
_entity_poly.type
_entity_poly.pdbx_seq_one_letter_code
_entity_poly.pdbx_strand_id
1 'polypeptide(L)'
;MRALEVVVVLAMAAMAIGTVRAVQCSSQAGGTTCPNCLGWCGSTPEYCGDGCQSECSGCGGGVKPITPNPIGDGVSSVISRSLFNKMLLHRNDPGCHAKGFYTYDAFVAAASAFPGFGTTGGTATRKLEVAAFLAQTSHETTGGWPTTPNGPYAWSYCFKQVRNPTSNYCIPSTQWPCAPGKSYYGRGPIQLSHKYNYGQAGRAIGADLLGNPNLVATNPTVSFKTAIWFWITAQPPKPSSHAVITRQWEP
;
A
#
# COMPACT_ATOMS: atom_id res chain seq x y z
N MET A 1 9.63 11.62 -15.18
CA MET A 1 9.93 10.19 -15.47
C MET A 1 8.66 9.53 -15.97
N ARG A 2 8.76 8.71 -16.99
CA ARG A 2 7.64 8.31 -17.84
C ARG A 2 6.85 7.18 -17.20
N ALA A 3 5.53 7.35 -17.05
CA ALA A 3 4.61 6.34 -16.50
C ALA A 3 4.71 4.97 -17.23
N LEU A 4 5.20 4.96 -18.45
CA LEU A 4 5.39 3.76 -19.26
C LEU A 4 6.51 2.86 -18.75
N GLU A 5 7.58 3.41 -18.16
CA GLU A 5 8.70 2.62 -17.63
C GLU A 5 8.34 1.89 -16.33
N VAL A 6 7.45 2.47 -15.54
CA VAL A 6 6.99 1.84 -14.29
C VAL A 6 6.10 0.61 -14.58
N VAL A 7 5.29 0.67 -15.63
CA VAL A 7 4.45 -0.46 -16.06
C VAL A 7 5.29 -1.62 -16.59
N VAL A 8 6.38 -1.34 -17.30
CA VAL A 8 7.28 -2.36 -17.85
C VAL A 8 8.08 -3.06 -16.75
N VAL A 9 8.52 -2.33 -15.72
CA VAL A 9 9.22 -2.93 -14.56
C VAL A 9 8.29 -3.81 -13.73
N LEU A 10 7.03 -3.43 -13.58
CA LEU A 10 6.00 -4.25 -12.91
C LEU A 10 5.67 -5.53 -13.68
N ALA A 11 5.67 -5.49 -15.02
CA ALA A 11 5.45 -6.67 -15.84
C ALA A 11 6.61 -7.67 -15.75
N MET A 12 7.85 -7.20 -15.62
CA MET A 12 9.02 -8.09 -15.50
C MET A 12 9.16 -8.71 -14.11
N ALA A 13 8.73 -8.02 -13.05
CA ALA A 13 8.68 -8.61 -11.71
C ALA A 13 7.62 -9.73 -11.59
N ALA A 14 6.55 -9.66 -12.39
CA ALA A 14 5.53 -10.71 -12.43
C ALA A 14 5.96 -11.97 -13.20
N MET A 15 6.96 -11.87 -14.10
CA MET A 15 7.45 -13.02 -14.87
C MET A 15 8.55 -13.83 -14.17
N ALA A 16 9.12 -13.33 -13.07
CA ALA A 16 10.10 -14.06 -12.26
C ALA A 16 9.48 -14.96 -11.19
N ILE A 17 8.15 -15.05 -11.10
CA ILE A 17 7.50 -16.06 -10.29
C ILE A 17 7.53 -17.35 -11.11
N GLY A 18 8.61 -18.11 -10.94
CA GLY A 18 8.67 -19.48 -11.43
C GLY A 18 7.37 -20.18 -11.08
N THR A 19 6.86 -20.98 -12.00
CA THR A 19 5.68 -21.81 -11.81
C THR A 19 5.91 -22.76 -10.64
N VAL A 20 5.70 -22.28 -9.44
CA VAL A 20 5.54 -23.13 -8.28
C VAL A 20 4.21 -23.84 -8.50
N ARG A 21 4.27 -25.11 -8.91
CA ARG A 21 3.09 -25.96 -8.93
C ARG A 21 2.48 -25.87 -7.53
N ALA A 22 1.31 -25.30 -7.42
CA ALA A 22 0.54 -25.32 -6.21
C ALA A 22 0.35 -26.79 -5.84
N VAL A 23 0.98 -27.22 -4.75
CA VAL A 23 0.70 -28.55 -4.18
C VAL A 23 -0.72 -28.43 -3.64
N GLN A 24 -1.63 -29.20 -4.21
CA GLN A 24 -3.01 -29.24 -3.74
C GLN A 24 -3.00 -29.80 -2.31
N CYS A 25 -3.63 -29.07 -1.42
CA CYS A 25 -3.75 -29.40 0.00
C CYS A 25 -5.14 -30.00 0.24
N SER A 26 -5.30 -30.81 1.27
CA SER A 26 -6.48 -31.58 1.65
C SER A 26 -6.50 -33.04 1.17
N SER A 27 -7.65 -33.67 1.19
CA SER A 27 -7.86 -35.08 0.80
C SER A 27 -7.28 -35.48 -0.56
N GLN A 28 -7.00 -34.52 -1.43
CA GLN A 28 -6.39 -34.76 -2.74
C GLN A 28 -4.86 -34.90 -2.69
N ALA A 29 -4.22 -34.54 -1.60
CA ALA A 29 -2.77 -34.61 -1.39
C ALA A 29 -2.31 -35.86 -0.64
N GLY A 30 -3.10 -36.95 -0.65
CA GLY A 30 -2.68 -38.25 -0.07
C GLY A 30 -2.46 -38.23 1.44
N GLY A 31 -3.22 -37.47 2.19
CA GLY A 31 -3.21 -37.51 3.67
C GLY A 31 -2.20 -36.59 4.34
N THR A 32 -1.62 -35.65 3.63
CA THR A 32 -0.80 -34.61 4.24
C THR A 32 -1.71 -33.50 4.78
N THR A 33 -1.68 -33.36 6.09
CA THR A 33 -2.56 -32.53 6.88
C THR A 33 -2.27 -31.02 6.73
N CYS A 34 -3.32 -30.29 6.69
CA CYS A 34 -3.45 -28.85 6.79
C CYS A 34 -3.06 -28.05 5.54
N PRO A 35 -4.05 -27.70 4.74
CA PRO A 35 -3.87 -26.64 3.77
C PRO A 35 -3.53 -25.35 4.52
N ASN A 36 -2.47 -24.70 4.12
CA ASN A 36 -2.13 -23.42 4.68
C ASN A 36 -2.92 -22.30 4.03
N CYS A 37 -3.01 -21.25 4.75
CA CYS A 37 -3.73 -20.04 4.40
C CYS A 37 -3.12 -19.23 3.25
N LEU A 38 -1.99 -19.68 2.72
CA LEU A 38 -1.26 -19.02 1.63
C LEU A 38 -1.05 -19.94 0.41
N GLY A 39 -1.82 -21.03 0.32
CA GLY A 39 -1.69 -22.01 -0.76
C GLY A 39 -0.56 -23.03 -0.56
N TRP A 40 0.01 -23.13 0.62
CA TRP A 40 1.04 -24.08 1.04
C TRP A 40 0.53 -24.95 2.17
N CYS A 41 1.01 -26.19 2.28
CA CYS A 41 0.66 -27.09 3.35
C CYS A 41 1.75 -27.11 4.42
N GLY A 42 1.38 -27.00 5.70
CA GLY A 42 2.27 -27.08 6.83
C GLY A 42 1.52 -27.17 8.15
N SER A 43 2.20 -27.55 9.22
CA SER A 43 1.64 -27.72 10.56
C SER A 43 2.21 -26.75 11.59
N THR A 44 3.03 -25.78 11.16
CA THR A 44 3.60 -24.79 12.06
C THR A 44 2.69 -23.56 12.20
N PRO A 45 2.86 -22.70 13.22
CA PRO A 45 2.05 -21.53 13.43
C PRO A 45 1.97 -20.58 12.22
N GLU A 46 3.00 -20.53 11.39
CA GLU A 46 3.04 -19.73 10.17
C GLU A 46 2.02 -20.23 9.13
N TYR A 47 1.67 -21.50 9.18
CA TYR A 47 0.68 -22.13 8.28
C TYR A 47 -0.70 -22.23 8.88
N CYS A 48 -0.79 -22.26 10.20
CA CYS A 48 -2.02 -22.51 10.95
C CYS A 48 -2.54 -21.26 11.71
N GLY A 49 -1.88 -20.11 11.54
CA GLY A 49 -2.23 -18.85 12.21
C GLY A 49 -3.27 -18.01 11.46
N ASP A 50 -3.20 -16.71 11.71
CA ASP A 50 -4.11 -15.72 11.10
C ASP A 50 -4.14 -15.83 9.57
N GLY A 51 -5.32 -16.01 9.01
CA GLY A 51 -5.52 -16.16 7.57
C GLY A 51 -5.66 -17.61 7.09
N CYS A 52 -5.72 -18.61 7.96
CA CYS A 52 -6.02 -19.99 7.60
C CYS A 52 -7.41 -20.09 6.94
N GLN A 53 -7.49 -20.67 5.73
CA GLN A 53 -8.70 -20.68 4.93
C GLN A 53 -9.47 -21.99 4.98
N SER A 54 -8.83 -23.11 5.36
CA SER A 54 -9.50 -24.39 5.48
C SER A 54 -8.74 -25.37 6.41
N GLU A 55 -9.47 -26.27 7.04
CA GLU A 55 -8.95 -27.33 7.92
C GLU A 55 -8.03 -26.88 9.06
N CYS A 56 -8.25 -25.65 9.55
CA CYS A 56 -7.43 -25.02 10.58
C CYS A 56 -7.54 -25.69 11.97
N SER A 57 -8.49 -26.57 12.16
CA SER A 57 -8.72 -27.31 13.42
C SER A 57 -7.71 -28.42 13.71
N GLY A 58 -6.91 -28.80 12.72
CA GLY A 58 -5.87 -29.84 12.86
C GLY A 58 -4.53 -29.34 13.42
N CYS A 59 -4.38 -28.06 13.61
CA CYS A 59 -3.18 -27.44 14.15
C CYS A 59 -3.28 -27.38 15.68
N GLY A 60 -2.77 -28.40 16.37
CA GLY A 60 -2.87 -28.60 17.83
C GLY A 60 -2.39 -27.41 18.67
N GLY A 61 -3.28 -26.50 18.91
CA GLY A 61 -3.17 -25.40 19.85
C GLY A 61 -4.48 -24.65 19.79
N GLY A 62 -5.25 -24.67 20.89
CA GLY A 62 -6.59 -24.13 20.99
C GLY A 62 -6.72 -22.68 20.56
N VAL A 63 -6.77 -22.47 19.28
CA VAL A 63 -7.22 -21.21 18.70
C VAL A 63 -8.75 -21.20 18.85
N LYS A 64 -9.26 -20.31 19.69
CA LYS A 64 -10.68 -19.94 19.66
C LYS A 64 -11.06 -19.79 18.19
N PRO A 65 -12.21 -20.37 17.73
CA PRO A 65 -12.71 -20.03 16.41
C PRO A 65 -12.79 -18.50 16.34
N ILE A 66 -11.96 -17.90 15.54
CA ILE A 66 -12.16 -16.53 15.15
C ILE A 66 -13.47 -16.61 14.36
N THR A 67 -14.57 -16.13 14.96
CA THR A 67 -15.75 -15.81 14.16
C THR A 67 -15.22 -15.08 12.95
N PRO A 68 -15.54 -15.49 11.70
CA PRO A 68 -15.15 -14.74 10.55
C PRO A 68 -15.57 -13.31 10.83
N ASN A 69 -14.60 -12.43 11.04
CA ASN A 69 -14.89 -11.02 10.98
C ASN A 69 -15.63 -10.89 9.65
N PRO A 70 -16.86 -10.37 9.60
CA PRO A 70 -17.61 -10.34 8.37
C PRO A 70 -16.62 -9.82 7.34
N ILE A 71 -16.40 -10.62 6.26
CA ILE A 71 -15.43 -10.31 5.21
C ILE A 71 -15.80 -8.91 4.79
N GLY A 72 -15.18 -7.94 5.45
CA GLY A 72 -15.41 -6.55 5.12
C GLY A 72 -14.93 -6.39 3.68
N ASP A 73 -15.76 -5.82 2.81
CA ASP A 73 -15.46 -5.55 1.40
C ASP A 73 -14.23 -4.63 1.22
N GLY A 74 -13.43 -4.43 2.25
CA GLY A 74 -12.30 -3.52 2.33
C GLY A 74 -10.95 -4.12 1.91
N VAL A 75 -9.93 -3.27 1.87
CA VAL A 75 -8.56 -3.62 1.47
C VAL A 75 -7.95 -4.75 2.33
N SER A 76 -8.41 -4.95 3.56
CA SER A 76 -7.97 -6.02 4.46
C SER A 76 -8.32 -7.42 3.94
N SER A 77 -9.32 -7.56 3.06
CA SER A 77 -9.61 -8.82 2.37
C SER A 77 -8.60 -9.15 1.27
N VAL A 78 -7.80 -8.17 0.86
CA VAL A 78 -6.83 -8.27 -0.23
C VAL A 78 -5.41 -8.46 0.28
N ILE A 79 -5.05 -7.76 1.36
CA ILE A 79 -3.71 -7.80 1.96
C ILE A 79 -3.81 -7.94 3.47
N SER A 80 -3.23 -9.01 4.00
CA SER A 80 -3.13 -9.22 5.45
C SER A 80 -2.02 -8.37 6.07
N ARG A 81 -2.09 -8.17 7.40
CA ARG A 81 -1.01 -7.51 8.17
C ARG A 81 0.34 -8.22 7.98
N SER A 82 0.32 -9.56 8.00
CA SER A 82 1.53 -10.36 7.81
C SER A 82 2.17 -10.09 6.45
N LEU A 83 1.36 -10.10 5.37
CA LEU A 83 1.87 -9.82 4.03
C LEU A 83 2.38 -8.38 3.90
N PHE A 84 1.65 -7.39 4.42
CA PHE A 84 2.10 -6.00 4.46
C PHE A 84 3.47 -5.86 5.17
N ASN A 85 3.65 -6.54 6.30
CA ASN A 85 4.91 -6.53 7.03
C ASN A 85 6.06 -7.21 6.26
N LYS A 86 5.77 -8.33 5.57
CA LYS A 86 6.76 -9.04 4.74
C LYS A 86 7.21 -8.23 3.52
N MET A 87 6.30 -7.48 2.91
CA MET A 87 6.63 -6.63 1.75
C MET A 87 7.47 -5.41 2.15
N LEU A 88 7.24 -4.85 3.34
CA LEU A 88 7.87 -3.62 3.82
C LEU A 88 8.82 -3.95 4.99
N LEU A 89 9.74 -4.88 4.74
CA LEU A 89 10.53 -5.59 5.75
C LEU A 89 11.31 -4.65 6.67
N HIS A 90 12.00 -3.66 6.10
CA HIS A 90 12.91 -2.76 6.84
C HIS A 90 12.30 -1.39 7.15
N ARG A 91 11.00 -1.15 6.91
CA ARG A 91 10.38 0.18 7.14
C ARG A 91 10.53 0.71 8.57
N ASN A 92 10.74 -0.18 9.53
CA ASN A 92 10.92 0.14 10.94
C ASN A 92 12.39 0.07 11.40
N ASP A 93 13.33 -0.09 10.48
CA ASP A 93 14.75 -0.09 10.80
C ASP A 93 15.15 1.22 11.49
N PRO A 94 16.04 1.19 12.49
CA PRO A 94 16.53 2.39 13.15
C PRO A 94 17.12 3.44 12.21
N GLY A 95 17.66 3.03 11.07
CA GLY A 95 18.18 3.93 10.03
C GLY A 95 17.09 4.61 9.21
N CYS A 96 15.84 4.16 9.27
CA CYS A 96 14.72 4.76 8.54
C CYS A 96 14.16 5.97 9.26
N HIS A 97 14.08 7.11 8.56
CA HIS A 97 13.54 8.36 9.07
C HIS A 97 12.06 8.26 9.50
N ALA A 98 11.30 7.38 8.84
CA ALA A 98 9.87 7.15 9.11
C ALA A 98 9.63 5.99 10.09
N LYS A 99 10.64 5.50 10.79
CA LYS A 99 10.52 4.38 11.74
C LYS A 99 9.25 4.45 12.58
N GLY A 100 8.42 3.40 12.52
CA GLY A 100 7.17 3.28 13.28
C GLY A 100 6.00 4.15 12.79
N PHE A 101 6.22 5.02 11.80
CA PHE A 101 5.17 5.90 11.30
C PHE A 101 4.15 5.18 10.41
N TYR A 102 4.59 4.38 9.45
CA TYR A 102 3.71 3.71 8.51
C TYR A 102 3.23 2.37 9.07
N THR A 103 1.99 2.32 9.54
CA THR A 103 1.38 1.12 10.12
C THR A 103 0.32 0.51 9.21
N TYR A 104 0.12 -0.81 9.31
CA TYR A 104 -0.96 -1.49 8.62
C TYR A 104 -2.34 -0.94 9.01
N ASP A 105 -2.55 -0.63 10.29
CA ASP A 105 -3.83 -0.11 10.76
C ASP A 105 -4.16 1.26 10.15
N ALA A 106 -3.16 2.13 10.04
CA ALA A 106 -3.31 3.42 9.38
C ALA A 106 -3.62 3.27 7.89
N PHE A 107 -3.00 2.28 7.21
CA PHE A 107 -3.30 1.96 5.81
C PHE A 107 -4.74 1.50 5.63
N VAL A 108 -5.21 0.53 6.43
CA VAL A 108 -6.57 0.01 6.37
C VAL A 108 -7.59 1.11 6.72
N ALA A 109 -7.34 1.89 7.78
CA ALA A 109 -8.20 3.00 8.17
C ALA A 109 -8.27 4.10 7.10
N ALA A 110 -7.17 4.36 6.39
CA ALA A 110 -7.19 5.30 5.28
C ALA A 110 -7.95 4.75 4.08
N ALA A 111 -7.74 3.48 3.73
CA ALA A 111 -8.40 2.83 2.60
C ALA A 111 -9.93 2.76 2.77
N SER A 112 -10.43 2.56 3.99
CA SER A 112 -11.87 2.55 4.28
C SER A 112 -12.58 3.86 3.96
N ALA A 113 -11.85 4.97 3.88
CA ALA A 113 -12.41 6.27 3.49
C ALA A 113 -12.60 6.42 1.96
N PHE A 114 -12.14 5.46 1.17
CA PHE A 114 -12.19 5.51 -0.29
C PHE A 114 -12.85 4.26 -0.85
N PRO A 115 -14.19 4.20 -0.90
CA PRO A 115 -14.92 3.12 -1.54
C PRO A 115 -14.44 2.97 -3.00
N GLY A 116 -14.07 1.77 -3.39
CA GLY A 116 -13.48 1.49 -4.70
C GLY A 116 -11.99 1.11 -4.64
N PHE A 117 -11.18 1.73 -3.78
CA PHE A 117 -9.76 1.38 -3.66
C PHE A 117 -9.59 -0.04 -3.07
N GLY A 118 -9.01 -0.94 -3.85
CA GLY A 118 -8.82 -2.35 -3.49
C GLY A 118 -10.11 -3.16 -3.38
N THR A 119 -11.24 -2.61 -3.86
CA THR A 119 -12.57 -3.24 -3.77
C THR A 119 -13.29 -3.36 -5.11
N THR A 120 -12.78 -2.71 -6.17
CA THR A 120 -13.36 -2.71 -7.51
C THR A 120 -12.95 -3.95 -8.30
N GLY A 121 -13.93 -4.59 -8.95
CA GLY A 121 -13.70 -5.77 -9.77
C GLY A 121 -13.51 -7.07 -9.00
N GLY A 122 -13.03 -8.10 -9.68
CA GLY A 122 -12.74 -9.41 -9.08
C GLY A 122 -11.48 -9.41 -8.21
N THR A 123 -11.27 -10.48 -7.47
CA THR A 123 -10.14 -10.62 -6.54
C THR A 123 -8.78 -10.37 -7.20
N ALA A 124 -8.58 -10.81 -8.44
CA ALA A 124 -7.32 -10.57 -9.17
C ALA A 124 -7.07 -9.07 -9.42
N THR A 125 -8.09 -8.33 -9.86
CA THR A 125 -8.02 -6.88 -10.10
C THR A 125 -7.74 -6.13 -8.80
N ARG A 126 -8.42 -6.48 -7.71
CA ARG A 126 -8.22 -5.88 -6.38
C ARG A 126 -6.79 -6.10 -5.88
N LYS A 127 -6.26 -7.32 -6.01
CA LYS A 127 -4.85 -7.63 -5.67
C LYS A 127 -3.88 -6.84 -6.54
N LEU A 128 -4.14 -6.76 -7.84
CA LEU A 128 -3.30 -6.00 -8.77
C LEU A 128 -3.25 -4.51 -8.39
N GLU A 129 -4.39 -3.91 -8.07
CA GLU A 129 -4.45 -2.51 -7.66
C GLU A 129 -3.64 -2.24 -6.39
N VAL A 130 -3.87 -3.04 -5.34
CA VAL A 130 -3.15 -2.88 -4.07
C VAL A 130 -1.65 -3.11 -4.26
N ALA A 131 -1.25 -4.10 -5.07
CA ALA A 131 0.14 -4.36 -5.37
C ALA A 131 0.80 -3.20 -6.13
N ALA A 132 0.13 -2.65 -7.15
CA ALA A 132 0.62 -1.51 -7.92
C ALA A 132 0.73 -0.23 -7.06
N PHE A 133 -0.27 0.02 -6.21
CA PHE A 133 -0.23 1.13 -5.25
C PHE A 133 0.97 1.00 -4.30
N LEU A 134 1.14 -0.18 -3.68
CA LEU A 134 2.25 -0.41 -2.76
C LEU A 134 3.61 -0.35 -3.48
N ALA A 135 3.71 -0.81 -4.73
CA ALA A 135 4.93 -0.71 -5.50
C ALA A 135 5.31 0.75 -5.80
N GLN A 136 4.36 1.58 -6.24
CA GLN A 136 4.61 3.00 -6.51
C GLN A 136 5.01 3.73 -5.22
N THR A 137 4.25 3.55 -4.14
CA THR A 137 4.54 4.21 -2.87
C THR A 137 5.84 3.70 -2.24
N SER A 138 6.22 2.45 -2.49
CA SER A 138 7.52 1.89 -2.14
C SER A 138 8.66 2.58 -2.89
N HIS A 139 8.50 2.82 -4.18
CA HIS A 139 9.47 3.53 -5.00
C HIS A 139 9.70 4.97 -4.49
N GLU A 140 8.64 5.66 -4.14
CA GLU A 140 8.69 7.05 -3.66
C GLU A 140 9.35 7.21 -2.28
N THR A 141 9.39 6.15 -1.48
CA THR A 141 9.76 6.23 -0.06
C THR A 141 10.94 5.36 0.34
N THR A 142 11.55 4.64 -0.62
CA THR A 142 12.64 3.72 -0.29
C THR A 142 13.89 4.44 0.21
N GLY A 143 14.49 3.90 1.26
CA GLY A 143 15.83 4.25 1.73
C GLY A 143 16.90 3.28 1.22
N GLY A 144 16.52 2.30 0.42
CA GLY A 144 17.43 1.30 -0.12
C GLY A 144 18.18 1.76 -1.38
N TRP A 145 19.27 1.08 -1.68
CA TRP A 145 20.09 1.24 -2.88
C TRP A 145 20.28 -0.13 -3.55
N PRO A 146 20.79 -0.22 -4.79
CA PRO A 146 20.78 -1.47 -5.55
C PRO A 146 21.40 -2.68 -4.85
N THR A 147 22.40 -2.49 -3.99
CA THR A 147 23.09 -3.55 -3.24
C THR A 147 22.63 -3.68 -1.77
N THR A 148 21.56 -3.01 -1.40
CA THR A 148 20.97 -3.10 -0.04
C THR A 148 20.50 -4.54 0.24
N PRO A 149 20.70 -5.05 1.48
CA PRO A 149 20.18 -6.37 1.86
C PRO A 149 18.68 -6.50 1.57
N ASN A 150 18.27 -7.62 0.99
CA ASN A 150 16.91 -7.92 0.55
C ASN A 150 16.39 -7.03 -0.60
N GLY A 151 17.27 -6.26 -1.24
CA GLY A 151 16.94 -5.36 -2.33
C GLY A 151 16.33 -4.01 -1.90
N PRO A 152 16.36 -3.01 -2.79
CA PRO A 152 16.01 -1.63 -2.44
C PRO A 152 14.57 -1.47 -1.94
N TYR A 153 13.64 -2.23 -2.46
CA TYR A 153 12.22 -2.10 -2.09
C TYR A 153 11.85 -2.77 -0.76
N ALA A 154 12.70 -3.63 -0.19
CA ALA A 154 12.55 -4.10 1.18
C ALA A 154 12.72 -2.96 2.22
N TRP A 155 13.38 -1.86 1.83
CA TRP A 155 13.58 -0.63 2.60
C TRP A 155 12.57 0.47 2.26
N SER A 156 11.47 0.10 1.68
CA SER A 156 10.37 1.03 1.37
C SER A 156 9.72 1.57 2.62
N TYR A 157 9.05 2.71 2.47
CA TYR A 157 8.44 3.44 3.59
C TYR A 157 9.46 3.88 4.66
N CYS A 158 10.72 4.00 4.25
CA CYS A 158 11.81 4.51 5.09
C CYS A 158 11.76 6.04 5.22
N PHE A 159 11.25 6.75 4.22
CA PHE A 159 11.09 8.20 4.24
C PHE A 159 9.61 8.61 4.26
N LYS A 160 9.28 9.60 5.09
CA LYS A 160 7.94 10.19 5.17
C LYS A 160 7.85 11.60 4.58
N GLN A 161 8.99 12.15 4.18
CA GLN A 161 9.08 13.47 3.52
C GLN A 161 10.44 13.64 2.86
N VAL A 162 10.52 14.59 1.92
CA VAL A 162 11.78 15.07 1.35
C VAL A 162 12.70 15.58 2.48
N ARG A 163 13.96 15.20 2.45
CA ARG A 163 14.92 15.55 3.50
C ARG A 163 15.52 16.89 3.23
N ASN A 164 15.84 17.48 2.31
CA ASN A 164 16.43 18.78 2.09
C ASN A 164 15.69 19.50 0.94
N PRO A 165 14.47 20.00 1.20
CA PRO A 165 13.70 20.65 0.16
C PRO A 165 14.40 21.94 -0.28
N THR A 166 14.58 22.11 -1.57
CA THR A 166 15.24 23.28 -2.20
C THR A 166 14.28 24.42 -2.48
N SER A 167 12.96 24.18 -2.33
CA SER A 167 11.93 25.21 -2.52
C SER A 167 10.75 24.97 -1.57
N ASN A 168 9.83 25.94 -1.50
CA ASN A 168 8.59 25.79 -0.75
C ASN A 168 7.46 25.12 -1.55
N TYR A 169 7.65 24.86 -2.84
CA TYR A 169 6.66 24.23 -3.73
C TYR A 169 5.32 24.98 -3.78
N CYS A 170 5.37 26.30 -3.54
CA CYS A 170 4.20 27.15 -3.57
C CYS A 170 4.17 28.03 -4.82
N ILE A 171 3.37 27.64 -5.80
CA ILE A 171 3.05 28.47 -6.96
C ILE A 171 1.73 29.20 -6.64
N PRO A 172 1.72 30.52 -6.49
CA PRO A 172 0.51 31.27 -6.14
C PRO A 172 -0.63 31.03 -7.13
N SER A 173 -1.85 30.87 -6.61
CA SER A 173 -3.09 30.84 -7.40
C SER A 173 -4.24 31.36 -6.55
N THR A 174 -5.27 31.87 -7.19
CA THR A 174 -6.48 32.39 -6.51
C THR A 174 -7.22 31.29 -5.77
N GLN A 175 -7.30 30.11 -6.37
CA GLN A 175 -8.03 28.98 -5.78
C GLN A 175 -7.31 28.38 -4.56
N TRP A 176 -5.98 28.35 -4.59
CA TRP A 176 -5.13 27.78 -3.55
C TRP A 176 -4.06 28.80 -3.18
N PRO A 177 -4.32 29.72 -2.24
CA PRO A 177 -3.31 30.70 -1.82
C PRO A 177 -2.18 30.03 -1.02
N CYS A 178 -1.00 30.60 -1.11
CA CYS A 178 0.13 30.17 -0.26
C CYS A 178 -0.10 30.62 1.17
N ALA A 179 -0.16 29.68 2.11
CA ALA A 179 -0.19 30.04 3.53
C ALA A 179 1.19 30.55 3.99
N PRO A 180 1.25 31.65 4.72
CA PRO A 180 2.53 32.24 5.18
C PRO A 180 3.38 31.21 5.95
N GLY A 181 4.65 31.13 5.61
CA GLY A 181 5.62 30.24 6.29
C GLY A 181 5.41 28.74 6.02
N LYS A 182 4.53 28.34 5.12
CA LYS A 182 4.28 26.93 4.79
C LYS A 182 5.01 26.51 3.53
N SER A 183 5.40 25.23 3.51
CA SER A 183 6.05 24.59 2.37
C SER A 183 5.34 23.31 2.01
N TYR A 184 5.21 23.04 0.70
CA TYR A 184 4.40 21.96 0.14
C TYR A 184 5.26 20.97 -0.66
N TYR A 185 6.45 20.67 -0.13
CA TYR A 185 7.35 19.65 -0.66
C TYR A 185 6.79 18.24 -0.42
N GLY A 186 7.40 17.23 -1.06
CA GLY A 186 6.95 15.85 -1.02
C GLY A 186 6.83 15.26 0.39
N ARG A 187 5.63 14.78 0.73
CA ARG A 187 5.33 14.09 2.00
C ARG A 187 4.44 12.88 1.77
N GLY A 188 4.52 11.95 2.72
CA GLY A 188 3.69 10.75 2.73
C GLY A 188 4.13 9.70 1.70
N PRO A 189 3.35 8.59 1.55
CA PRO A 189 3.75 7.45 0.74
C PRO A 189 3.91 7.78 -0.75
N ILE A 190 3.13 8.74 -1.27
CA ILE A 190 3.16 9.15 -2.69
C ILE A 190 4.01 10.41 -2.92
N GLN A 191 4.72 10.90 -1.90
CA GLN A 191 5.47 12.16 -1.96
C GLN A 191 4.62 13.31 -2.52
N LEU A 192 3.41 13.47 -1.94
CA LEU A 192 2.48 14.55 -2.31
C LEU A 192 3.20 15.89 -2.32
N SER A 193 3.26 16.55 -3.47
CA SER A 193 4.00 17.78 -3.68
C SER A 193 3.10 18.83 -4.32
N HIS A 194 3.52 20.08 -4.19
CA HIS A 194 2.83 21.27 -4.69
C HIS A 194 1.54 21.61 -3.95
N LYS A 195 1.41 22.89 -3.66
CA LYS A 195 0.32 23.49 -2.91
C LYS A 195 -1.08 23.07 -3.40
N TYR A 196 -1.31 23.07 -4.72
CA TYR A 196 -2.61 22.70 -5.28
C TYR A 196 -3.00 21.25 -4.95
N ASN A 197 -2.05 20.33 -4.93
CA ASN A 197 -2.32 18.96 -4.52
C ASN A 197 -2.65 18.86 -3.02
N TYR A 198 -1.94 19.61 -2.18
CA TYR A 198 -2.28 19.71 -0.76
C TYR A 198 -3.67 20.28 -0.54
N GLY A 199 -4.04 21.34 -1.29
CA GLY A 199 -5.37 21.95 -1.21
C GLY A 199 -6.48 21.01 -1.65
N GLN A 200 -6.31 20.35 -2.80
CA GLN A 200 -7.29 19.39 -3.31
C GLN A 200 -7.42 18.15 -2.40
N ALA A 201 -6.30 17.55 -2.00
CA ALA A 201 -6.27 16.42 -1.08
C ALA A 201 -6.92 16.79 0.26
N GLY A 202 -6.56 17.94 0.83
CA GLY A 202 -7.10 18.43 2.09
C GLY A 202 -8.62 18.58 2.05
N ARG A 203 -9.15 19.17 0.97
CA ARG A 203 -10.60 19.29 0.75
C ARG A 203 -11.25 17.91 0.65
N ALA A 204 -10.65 16.97 -0.08
CA ALA A 204 -11.22 15.65 -0.31
C ALA A 204 -11.25 14.79 0.96
N ILE A 205 -10.25 14.91 1.84
CA ILE A 205 -10.16 14.10 3.06
C ILE A 205 -10.67 14.82 4.33
N GLY A 206 -11.14 16.06 4.20
CA GLY A 206 -11.63 16.86 5.32
C GLY A 206 -10.54 17.32 6.29
N ALA A 207 -9.33 17.65 5.80
CA ALA A 207 -8.19 18.10 6.59
C ALA A 207 -7.59 19.40 6.06
N ASP A 208 -7.24 20.32 6.94
CA ASP A 208 -6.53 21.54 6.55
C ASP A 208 -5.05 21.24 6.24
N LEU A 209 -4.78 20.85 4.99
CA LEU A 209 -3.42 20.58 4.53
C LEU A 209 -2.73 21.83 3.95
N LEU A 210 -3.45 22.93 3.75
CA LEU A 210 -2.85 24.21 3.38
C LEU A 210 -2.25 24.91 4.60
N GLY A 211 -3.03 25.02 5.67
CA GLY A 211 -2.57 25.61 6.93
C GLY A 211 -1.61 24.69 7.72
N ASN A 212 -1.79 23.37 7.59
CA ASN A 212 -0.94 22.40 8.27
C ASN A 212 -0.48 21.24 7.34
N PRO A 213 0.41 21.52 6.37
CA PRO A 213 0.92 20.51 5.45
C PRO A 213 1.70 19.38 6.16
N ASN A 214 2.22 19.63 7.36
CA ASN A 214 2.97 18.63 8.13
C ASN A 214 2.10 17.48 8.61
N LEU A 215 0.77 17.59 8.64
CA LEU A 215 -0.13 16.47 8.94
C LEU A 215 0.16 15.25 8.07
N VAL A 216 0.56 15.44 6.82
CA VAL A 216 0.92 14.35 5.91
C VAL A 216 2.15 13.56 6.38
N ALA A 217 3.02 14.17 7.20
CA ALA A 217 4.22 13.53 7.75
C ALA A 217 4.14 13.25 9.26
N THR A 218 3.04 13.62 9.93
CA THR A 218 2.88 13.47 11.39
C THR A 218 1.66 12.62 11.78
N ASN A 219 0.69 12.47 10.87
CA ASN A 219 -0.48 11.59 11.06
C ASN A 219 -0.46 10.49 10.00
N PRO A 220 -0.23 9.22 10.38
CA PRO A 220 -0.08 8.13 9.41
C PRO A 220 -1.36 7.84 8.62
N THR A 221 -2.54 8.02 9.22
CA THR A 221 -3.81 7.84 8.50
C THR A 221 -4.03 8.95 7.46
N VAL A 222 -3.78 10.21 7.81
CA VAL A 222 -3.81 11.32 6.85
C VAL A 222 -2.80 11.09 5.73
N SER A 223 -1.62 10.63 6.07
CA SER A 223 -0.55 10.29 5.12
C SER A 223 -1.01 9.28 4.06
N PHE A 224 -1.60 8.17 4.48
CA PHE A 224 -2.17 7.19 3.54
C PHE A 224 -3.41 7.71 2.80
N LYS A 225 -4.29 8.49 3.47
CA LYS A 225 -5.45 9.10 2.80
C LYS A 225 -5.02 9.99 1.62
N THR A 226 -3.99 10.80 1.77
CA THR A 226 -3.50 11.65 0.67
C THR A 226 -2.94 10.82 -0.49
N ALA A 227 -2.27 9.71 -0.20
CA ALA A 227 -1.74 8.82 -1.24
C ALA A 227 -2.85 8.09 -2.00
N ILE A 228 -3.86 7.56 -1.29
CA ILE A 228 -5.00 6.89 -1.90
C ILE A 228 -5.85 7.89 -2.70
N TRP A 229 -6.09 9.09 -2.14
CA TRP A 229 -6.76 10.16 -2.88
C TRP A 229 -6.05 10.44 -4.21
N PHE A 230 -4.74 10.61 -4.21
CA PHE A 230 -3.96 10.87 -5.43
C PHE A 230 -4.07 9.71 -6.43
N TRP A 231 -4.08 8.48 -5.94
CA TRP A 231 -4.20 7.27 -6.74
C TRP A 231 -5.53 7.15 -7.48
N ILE A 232 -6.64 7.50 -6.81
CA ILE A 232 -8.00 7.38 -7.37
C ILE A 232 -8.47 8.63 -8.10
N THR A 233 -7.73 9.74 -8.01
CA THR A 233 -8.13 11.02 -8.61
C THR A 233 -7.43 11.20 -9.95
N ALA A 234 -8.20 11.48 -11.01
CA ALA A 234 -7.65 11.83 -12.30
C ALA A 234 -6.84 13.14 -12.21
N GLN A 235 -5.71 13.17 -12.91
CA GLN A 235 -4.84 14.35 -13.04
C GLN A 235 -4.82 14.77 -14.53
N PRO A 236 -5.82 15.50 -15.02
CA PRO A 236 -5.95 15.79 -16.44
C PRO A 236 -4.65 16.31 -17.06
N PRO A 237 -4.29 15.85 -18.27
CA PRO A 237 -5.04 14.94 -19.15
C PRO A 237 -4.93 13.44 -18.83
N LYS A 238 -4.31 13.08 -17.71
CA LYS A 238 -4.08 11.67 -17.31
C LYS A 238 -5.27 11.12 -16.51
N PRO A 239 -5.74 9.89 -16.80
CA PRO A 239 -6.71 9.19 -15.95
C PRO A 239 -6.11 8.88 -14.57
N SER A 240 -6.95 8.49 -13.62
CA SER A 240 -6.46 7.98 -12.34
C SER A 240 -5.81 6.61 -12.51
N SER A 241 -4.82 6.30 -11.65
CA SER A 241 -4.21 4.96 -11.64
C SER A 241 -5.25 3.87 -11.34
N HIS A 242 -6.23 4.18 -10.49
CA HIS A 242 -7.38 3.30 -10.22
C HIS A 242 -8.14 2.96 -11.50
N ALA A 243 -8.54 3.99 -12.29
CA ALA A 243 -9.31 3.77 -13.51
C ALA A 243 -8.56 2.91 -14.54
N VAL A 244 -7.25 3.13 -14.68
CA VAL A 244 -6.40 2.34 -15.59
C VAL A 244 -6.34 0.88 -15.15
N ILE A 245 -6.08 0.62 -13.88
CA ILE A 245 -5.90 -0.76 -13.37
C ILE A 245 -7.23 -1.52 -13.34
N THR A 246 -8.31 -0.86 -12.98
CA THR A 246 -9.65 -1.48 -12.93
C THR A 246 -10.33 -1.55 -14.28
N ARG A 247 -9.65 -1.10 -15.35
CA ARG A 247 -10.18 -1.04 -16.72
C ARG A 247 -11.46 -0.20 -16.86
N GLN A 248 -11.56 0.86 -16.06
CA GLN A 248 -12.61 1.86 -16.18
C GLN A 248 -12.22 3.00 -17.14
N TRP A 249 -11.01 2.94 -17.68
CA TRP A 249 -10.49 3.85 -18.68
C TRP A 249 -9.99 3.07 -19.89
N GLU A 250 -10.44 3.45 -21.07
CA GLU A 250 -9.94 2.99 -22.34
C GLU A 250 -9.23 4.17 -23.04
N PRO A 251 -8.07 3.95 -23.70
CA PRO A 251 -7.29 5.01 -24.35
C PRO A 251 -8.00 5.57 -25.58
#